data_44d8f987b25103f01feb66eb75083e54
#
_entry.id   44d8f987b25103f01feb66eb75083e54
#
_cell.length_a   1.000
_cell.length_b   1.000
_cell.length_c   1.000
_cell.angle_alpha   90.00
_cell.angle_beta   90.00
_cell.angle_gamma   90.00
#
_symmetry.space_group_name_H-M   'P 1'
#
loop_
_entity.id
_entity.type
_entity.pdbx_description
1 polymer ?
#
loop_
_entity_poly.entity_id
_entity_poly.type
_entity_poly.pdbx_seq_one_letter_code
_entity_poly.pdbx_strand_id
1 'polypeptide(L)'
;GTGPYVVKSFTKERAEMAANENYWDGTVPFKTVEIPSIDDPNTRAMSLQSGDVDMAVNIGPGEIGLFQNNDKFKVDEIASLRVVLARINQKGVLGDDKVRAAVISATDRKNYADVLLKGTFIPGSAPIPPSMDYGFKDLKDPNAYNPERSKQLLAEDGWKDTDGDGILDKDGK
;
A
#
# COMPACT_ATOMS: atom_id res chain seq x y z
N GLY A 1 -30.18 -0.95 9.21
CA GLY A 1 -28.94 -1.11 9.98
C GLY A 1 -28.94 -0.29 11.25
N THR A 2 -27.99 -0.51 12.13
CA THR A 2 -27.87 0.17 13.43
C THR A 2 -26.95 1.41 13.37
N GLY A 3 -26.46 1.75 12.18
CA GLY A 3 -25.56 2.88 11.97
C GLY A 3 -26.22 4.25 12.01
N PRO A 4 -25.44 5.33 12.01
CA PRO A 4 -25.91 6.72 12.09
C PRO A 4 -26.66 7.18 10.84
N TYR A 5 -26.51 6.49 9.72
CA TYR A 5 -27.16 6.83 8.45
C TYR A 5 -27.89 5.65 7.84
N VAL A 6 -28.95 5.94 7.11
CA VAL A 6 -29.77 4.99 6.34
C VAL A 6 -29.58 5.28 4.86
N VAL A 7 -29.26 4.27 4.07
CA VAL A 7 -29.11 4.37 2.62
C VAL A 7 -30.48 4.65 2.00
N LYS A 8 -30.57 5.69 1.19
CA LYS A 8 -31.75 6.08 0.43
C LYS A 8 -31.65 5.64 -1.02
N SER A 9 -30.47 5.81 -1.60
CA SER A 9 -30.16 5.41 -2.97
C SER A 9 -28.76 4.85 -3.03
N PHE A 10 -28.55 3.84 -3.87
CA PHE A 10 -27.25 3.25 -4.13
C PHE A 10 -27.16 2.89 -5.61
N THR A 11 -26.28 3.58 -6.32
CA THR A 11 -25.97 3.33 -7.73
C THR A 11 -24.50 2.96 -7.88
N LYS A 12 -24.06 2.74 -9.10
CA LYS A 12 -22.65 2.50 -9.40
C LYS A 12 -21.80 3.78 -9.22
N GLU A 13 -22.44 4.93 -9.42
CA GLU A 13 -21.78 6.24 -9.38
C GLU A 13 -21.73 6.85 -7.99
N ARG A 14 -22.73 6.56 -7.13
CA ARG A 14 -22.82 7.15 -5.80
C ARG A 14 -23.77 6.42 -4.84
N ALA A 15 -23.54 6.67 -3.54
CA ALA A 15 -24.49 6.35 -2.49
C ALA A 15 -25.06 7.64 -1.87
N GLU A 16 -26.36 7.70 -1.66
CA GLU A 16 -27.04 8.78 -0.94
C GLU A 16 -27.62 8.23 0.37
N MET A 17 -27.34 8.94 1.46
CA MET A 17 -27.78 8.52 2.79
C MET A 17 -28.44 9.66 3.52
N ALA A 18 -29.38 9.34 4.40
CA ALA A 18 -30.01 10.29 5.32
C ALA A 18 -29.73 9.89 6.78
N ALA A 19 -29.77 10.85 7.68
CA ALA A 19 -29.66 10.61 9.11
C ALA A 19 -30.65 9.55 9.58
N ASN A 20 -30.19 8.65 10.45
CA ASN A 20 -31.02 7.68 11.11
C ASN A 20 -31.63 8.31 12.38
N GLU A 21 -32.92 8.65 12.34
CA GLU A 21 -33.62 9.26 13.47
C GLU A 21 -33.67 8.35 14.70
N ASN A 22 -33.50 7.04 14.51
CA ASN A 22 -33.46 6.04 15.58
C ASN A 22 -32.01 5.59 15.90
N TYR A 23 -31.03 6.43 15.65
CA TYR A 23 -29.65 6.10 15.97
C TYR A 23 -29.47 6.03 17.49
N TRP A 24 -28.95 4.91 17.97
CA TRP A 24 -28.82 4.57 19.39
C TRP A 24 -27.79 5.43 20.16
N ASP A 25 -26.80 6.01 19.46
CA ASP A 25 -25.73 6.80 20.05
C ASP A 25 -25.91 8.30 19.83
N GLY A 26 -27.15 8.77 19.81
CA GLY A 26 -27.52 10.18 19.82
C GLY A 26 -27.74 10.80 18.45
N THR A 27 -27.52 12.11 18.35
CA THR A 27 -27.80 12.89 17.14
C THR A 27 -26.61 12.87 16.19
N VAL A 28 -26.85 12.61 14.92
CA VAL A 28 -25.82 12.69 13.87
C VAL A 28 -25.63 14.11 13.36
N PRO A 29 -24.39 14.51 13.02
CA PRO A 29 -24.07 15.90 12.69
C PRO A 29 -24.64 16.38 11.35
N PHE A 30 -24.81 15.48 10.37
CA PHE A 30 -25.29 15.82 9.03
C PHE A 30 -26.62 15.16 8.75
N LYS A 31 -27.55 15.88 8.12
CA LYS A 31 -28.87 15.35 7.74
C LYS A 31 -28.77 14.39 6.54
N THR A 32 -27.86 14.69 5.65
CA THR A 32 -27.62 13.90 4.43
C THR A 32 -26.13 13.71 4.22
N VAL A 33 -25.76 12.56 3.65
CA VAL A 33 -24.40 12.24 3.23
C VAL A 33 -24.45 11.69 1.81
N GLU A 34 -23.62 12.20 0.94
CA GLU A 34 -23.43 11.73 -0.43
C GLU A 34 -22.01 11.17 -0.57
N ILE A 35 -21.89 9.97 -1.11
CA ILE A 35 -20.59 9.32 -1.35
C ILE A 35 -20.47 9.04 -2.85
N PRO A 36 -19.85 9.95 -3.63
CA PRO A 36 -19.55 9.69 -5.02
C PRO A 36 -18.45 8.63 -5.18
N SER A 37 -18.57 7.78 -6.19
CA SER A 37 -17.53 6.81 -6.57
C SER A 37 -16.56 7.48 -7.53
N ILE A 38 -15.35 7.80 -7.07
CA ILE A 38 -14.30 8.42 -7.87
C ILE A 38 -13.10 7.49 -7.86
N ASP A 39 -12.93 6.69 -8.92
CA ASP A 39 -11.91 5.64 -9.00
C ASP A 39 -10.50 6.19 -9.17
N ASP A 40 -10.33 7.22 -9.99
CA ASP A 40 -9.04 7.84 -10.24
C ASP A 40 -8.57 8.69 -9.04
N PRO A 41 -7.39 8.43 -8.47
CA PRO A 41 -6.90 9.13 -7.28
C PRO A 41 -6.61 10.62 -7.53
N ASN A 42 -6.17 11.00 -8.73
CA ASN A 42 -5.94 12.42 -9.06
C ASN A 42 -7.26 13.17 -9.10
N THR A 43 -8.27 12.62 -9.79
CA THR A 43 -9.61 13.20 -9.85
C THR A 43 -10.21 13.35 -8.46
N ARG A 44 -10.02 12.35 -7.58
CA ARG A 44 -10.49 12.39 -6.19
C ARG A 44 -9.80 13.49 -5.38
N ALA A 45 -8.49 13.67 -5.55
CA ALA A 45 -7.74 14.76 -4.93
C ALA A 45 -8.20 16.14 -5.44
N MET A 46 -8.41 16.26 -6.75
CA MET A 46 -8.91 17.50 -7.38
C MET A 46 -10.31 17.88 -6.89
N SER A 47 -11.22 16.90 -6.74
CA SER A 47 -12.56 17.14 -6.22
C SER A 47 -12.55 17.63 -4.76
N LEU A 48 -11.63 17.14 -3.94
CA LEU A 48 -11.43 17.68 -2.59
C LEU A 48 -10.86 19.11 -2.62
N GLN A 49 -9.91 19.36 -3.51
CA GLN A 49 -9.27 20.67 -3.63
C GLN A 49 -10.23 21.75 -4.15
N SER A 50 -11.11 21.40 -5.09
CA SER A 50 -12.15 22.30 -5.62
C SER A 50 -13.30 22.55 -4.64
N GLY A 51 -13.50 21.67 -3.66
CA GLY A 51 -14.64 21.71 -2.74
C GLY A 51 -15.90 21.00 -3.28
N ASP A 52 -15.74 20.16 -4.32
CA ASP A 52 -16.84 19.32 -4.82
C ASP A 52 -17.18 18.19 -3.84
N VAL A 53 -16.19 17.81 -3.00
CA VAL A 53 -16.37 16.92 -1.86
C VAL A 53 -15.71 17.51 -0.62
N ASP A 54 -16.30 17.25 0.55
CA ASP A 54 -15.79 17.74 1.85
C ASP A 54 -14.74 16.79 2.46
N MET A 55 -14.74 15.54 2.05
CA MET A 55 -13.84 14.51 2.55
C MET A 55 -13.45 13.54 1.43
N ALA A 56 -12.19 13.17 1.39
CA ALA A 56 -11.71 12.13 0.48
C ALA A 56 -10.87 11.10 1.23
N VAL A 57 -11.03 9.83 0.87
CA VAL A 57 -10.25 8.71 1.41
C VAL A 57 -9.34 8.13 0.34
N ASN A 58 -8.25 7.49 0.75
CA ASN A 58 -7.27 6.90 -0.16
C ASN A 58 -6.69 7.93 -1.16
N ILE A 59 -6.29 9.08 -0.67
CA ILE A 59 -5.48 10.03 -1.44
C ILE A 59 -4.13 9.35 -1.73
N GLY A 60 -3.68 9.44 -2.96
CA GLY A 60 -2.45 8.81 -3.41
C GLY A 60 -1.18 9.48 -2.84
N PRO A 61 -0.06 8.74 -2.79
CA PRO A 61 1.23 9.31 -2.38
C PRO A 61 1.67 10.51 -3.23
N GLY A 62 1.23 10.57 -4.48
CA GLY A 62 1.51 11.68 -5.39
C GLY A 62 0.86 12.98 -4.95
N GLU A 63 -0.37 12.91 -4.48
CA GLU A 63 -1.28 14.03 -4.26
C GLU A 63 -1.31 14.48 -2.80
N ILE A 64 -0.87 13.64 -1.83
CA ILE A 64 -0.98 13.94 -0.40
C ILE A 64 -0.31 15.26 -0.02
N GLY A 65 0.81 15.61 -0.68
CA GLY A 65 1.52 16.87 -0.46
C GLY A 65 0.72 18.13 -0.77
N LEU A 66 -0.37 18.04 -1.55
CA LEU A 66 -1.27 19.16 -1.83
C LEU A 66 -2.06 19.60 -0.59
N PHE A 67 -2.19 18.70 0.37
CA PHE A 67 -3.04 18.88 1.54
C PHE A 67 -2.25 19.02 2.85
N GLN A 68 -1.09 18.36 2.98
CA GLN A 68 -0.30 18.29 4.21
C GLN A 68 0.18 19.67 4.73
N ASN A 69 0.43 20.62 3.82
CA ASN A 69 0.92 21.96 4.17
C ASN A 69 -0.11 23.05 3.88
N ASN A 70 -1.37 22.74 3.99
CA ASN A 70 -2.45 23.67 3.69
C ASN A 70 -3.48 23.68 4.83
N ASP A 71 -3.56 24.78 5.56
CA ASP A 71 -4.42 24.97 6.74
C ASP A 71 -5.94 24.80 6.45
N LYS A 72 -6.33 24.73 5.17
CA LYS A 72 -7.71 24.46 4.77
C LYS A 72 -8.08 23.00 4.91
N PHE A 73 -7.09 22.10 5.02
CA PHE A 73 -7.31 20.66 5.04
C PHE A 73 -6.74 20.03 6.29
N LYS A 74 -7.44 19.05 6.82
CA LYS A 74 -6.91 18.13 7.82
C LYS A 74 -6.55 16.83 7.15
N VAL A 75 -5.32 16.38 7.32
CA VAL A 75 -4.85 15.08 6.82
C VAL A 75 -4.69 14.14 7.99
N ASP A 76 -5.40 13.01 7.95
CA ASP A 76 -5.28 11.93 8.92
C ASP A 76 -4.63 10.72 8.25
N GLU A 77 -3.46 10.31 8.73
CA GLU A 77 -2.73 9.13 8.28
C GLU A 77 -2.79 8.05 9.36
N ILE A 78 -3.36 6.91 9.04
CA ILE A 78 -3.55 5.82 10.00
C ILE A 78 -2.95 4.54 9.43
N ALA A 79 -2.06 3.90 10.21
CA ALA A 79 -1.53 2.59 9.89
C ALA A 79 -2.67 1.56 9.82
N SER A 80 -2.93 1.05 8.63
CA SER A 80 -4.01 0.10 8.37
C SER A 80 -3.55 -1.35 8.56
N LEU A 81 -4.51 -2.29 8.50
CA LEU A 81 -4.23 -3.72 8.46
C LEU A 81 -3.91 -4.22 7.04
N ARG A 82 -3.89 -3.32 6.05
CA ARG A 82 -3.59 -3.69 4.66
C ARG A 82 -2.10 -3.92 4.48
N VAL A 83 -1.76 -5.06 3.88
CA VAL A 83 -0.38 -5.39 3.47
C VAL A 83 -0.35 -5.52 1.95
N VAL A 84 0.62 -4.87 1.32
CA VAL A 84 0.93 -5.05 -0.10
C VAL A 84 2.13 -5.98 -0.19
N LEU A 85 1.96 -7.10 -0.87
CA LEU A 85 3.02 -8.11 -1.02
C LEU A 85 3.03 -8.67 -2.44
N ALA A 86 4.23 -9.03 -2.90
CA ALA A 86 4.43 -9.78 -4.14
C ALA A 86 4.41 -11.28 -3.83
N ARG A 87 3.53 -12.01 -4.49
CA ARG A 87 3.52 -13.49 -4.44
C ARG A 87 4.44 -14.01 -5.53
N ILE A 88 5.50 -14.69 -5.12
CA ILE A 88 6.48 -15.25 -6.04
C ILE A 88 5.95 -16.59 -6.59
N ASN A 89 5.91 -16.72 -7.91
CA ASN A 89 5.64 -18.00 -8.55
C ASN A 89 6.89 -18.89 -8.46
N GLN A 90 6.78 -20.00 -7.74
CA GLN A 90 7.89 -20.94 -7.50
C GLN A 90 8.13 -21.92 -8.67
N LYS A 91 7.75 -21.54 -9.89
CA LYS A 91 8.07 -22.29 -11.11
C LYS A 91 9.23 -21.63 -11.86
N GLY A 92 9.99 -22.42 -12.59
CA GLY A 92 11.16 -21.96 -13.34
C GLY A 92 12.28 -21.49 -12.42
N VAL A 93 12.96 -20.43 -12.80
CA VAL A 93 14.13 -19.87 -12.09
C VAL A 93 13.82 -19.52 -10.63
N LEU A 94 12.63 -18.98 -10.36
CA LEU A 94 12.21 -18.66 -9.00
C LEU A 94 11.76 -19.89 -8.17
N GLY A 95 11.88 -21.09 -8.71
CA GLY A 95 11.76 -22.35 -7.98
C GLY A 95 12.93 -22.59 -7.04
N ASP A 96 14.09 -22.01 -7.30
CA ASP A 96 15.28 -22.11 -6.46
C ASP A 96 15.21 -21.17 -5.25
N ASP A 97 15.54 -21.68 -4.06
CA ASP A 97 15.48 -20.94 -2.81
C ASP A 97 16.53 -19.81 -2.74
N LYS A 98 17.72 -20.03 -3.28
CA LYS A 98 18.79 -19.01 -3.30
C LYS A 98 18.45 -17.87 -4.23
N VAL A 99 17.88 -18.18 -5.40
CA VAL A 99 17.42 -17.16 -6.35
C VAL A 99 16.31 -16.32 -5.73
N ARG A 100 15.32 -16.94 -5.07
CA ARG A 100 14.27 -16.20 -4.37
C ARG A 100 14.84 -15.30 -3.26
N ALA A 101 15.73 -15.83 -2.43
CA ALA A 101 16.38 -15.06 -1.38
C ALA A 101 17.20 -13.89 -1.95
N ALA A 102 17.89 -14.11 -3.08
CA ALA A 102 18.63 -13.06 -3.78
C ALA A 102 17.72 -11.93 -4.27
N VAL A 103 16.60 -12.26 -4.93
CA VAL A 103 15.63 -11.27 -5.42
C VAL A 103 15.03 -10.46 -4.26
N ILE A 104 14.68 -11.12 -3.15
CA ILE A 104 14.13 -10.43 -1.97
C ILE A 104 15.20 -9.52 -1.34
N SER A 105 16.43 -10.01 -1.20
CA SER A 105 17.54 -9.24 -0.62
C SER A 105 17.99 -8.07 -1.52
N ALA A 106 17.76 -8.15 -2.83
CA ALA A 106 18.03 -7.04 -3.76
C ALA A 106 16.94 -5.96 -3.73
N THR A 107 15.79 -6.22 -3.11
CA THR A 107 14.65 -5.30 -3.11
C THR A 107 14.74 -4.31 -1.95
N ASP A 108 15.01 -3.03 -2.26
CA ASP A 108 15.06 -1.95 -1.27
C ASP A 108 13.65 -1.46 -0.92
N ARG A 109 13.00 -2.19 -0.01
CA ARG A 109 11.64 -1.86 0.46
C ARG A 109 11.57 -0.51 1.17
N LYS A 110 12.68 -0.11 1.82
CA LYS A 110 12.74 1.19 2.49
C LYS A 110 12.74 2.33 1.48
N ASN A 111 13.53 2.21 0.42
CA ASN A 111 13.55 3.21 -0.64
C ASN A 111 12.20 3.31 -1.37
N TYR A 112 11.50 2.18 -1.58
CA TYR A 112 10.14 2.22 -2.11
C TYR A 112 9.18 2.97 -1.20
N ALA A 113 9.21 2.71 0.10
CA ALA A 113 8.35 3.39 1.05
C ALA A 113 8.65 4.90 1.16
N ASP A 114 9.93 5.26 1.29
CA ASP A 114 10.34 6.64 1.56
C ASP A 114 10.29 7.52 0.31
N VAL A 115 10.76 7.01 -0.84
CA VAL A 115 10.95 7.81 -2.06
C VAL A 115 9.75 7.67 -3.00
N LEU A 116 9.42 6.46 -3.43
CA LEU A 116 8.34 6.27 -4.39
C LEU A 116 6.96 6.51 -3.77
N LEU A 117 6.77 6.08 -2.53
CA LEU A 117 5.51 6.21 -1.81
C LEU A 117 5.51 7.38 -0.82
N LYS A 118 6.54 8.25 -0.88
CA LYS A 118 6.65 9.50 -0.12
C LYS A 118 6.38 9.35 1.39
N GLY A 119 6.82 8.23 1.98
CA GLY A 119 6.66 7.95 3.40
C GLY A 119 5.26 7.50 3.84
N THR A 120 4.30 7.34 2.92
CA THR A 120 2.92 6.94 3.25
C THR A 120 2.77 5.43 3.51
N PHE A 121 3.85 4.67 3.41
CA PHE A 121 3.89 3.23 3.66
C PHE A 121 5.00 2.87 4.65
N ILE A 122 4.78 1.81 5.40
CA ILE A 122 5.76 1.24 6.33
C ILE A 122 6.40 0.02 5.65
N PRO A 123 7.75 -0.04 5.53
CA PRO A 123 8.42 -1.21 4.98
C PRO A 123 8.08 -2.47 5.78
N GLY A 124 7.55 -3.50 5.12
CA GLY A 124 7.19 -4.75 5.76
C GLY A 124 8.30 -5.80 5.67
N SER A 125 8.42 -6.64 6.71
CA SER A 125 9.29 -7.82 6.74
C SER A 125 8.49 -9.12 6.84
N ALA A 126 7.17 -9.03 6.98
CA ALA A 126 6.25 -10.15 7.14
C ALA A 126 4.90 -9.87 6.48
N PRO A 127 4.09 -10.91 6.22
CA PRO A 127 2.73 -10.74 5.69
C PRO A 127 1.73 -10.18 6.73
N ILE A 128 2.15 -10.00 7.97
CA ILE A 128 1.36 -9.40 9.05
C ILE A 128 1.84 -7.95 9.23
N PRO A 129 0.94 -6.96 9.23
CA PRO A 129 1.33 -5.57 9.39
C PRO A 129 1.83 -5.28 10.81
N PRO A 130 2.79 -4.34 10.99
CA PRO A 130 3.33 -3.98 12.29
C PRO A 130 2.31 -3.35 13.25
N SER A 131 1.15 -2.93 12.74
CA SER A 131 0.02 -2.44 13.53
C SER A 131 -0.72 -3.53 14.30
N MET A 132 -0.45 -4.81 13.99
CA MET A 132 -1.00 -5.96 14.72
C MET A 132 0.04 -6.51 15.69
N ASP A 133 -0.38 -6.73 16.94
CA ASP A 133 0.51 -7.27 17.98
C ASP A 133 0.53 -8.82 17.97
N TYR A 134 1.10 -9.38 16.89
CA TYR A 134 1.30 -10.83 16.73
C TYR A 134 2.79 -11.20 16.65
N GLY A 135 3.62 -10.59 17.48
CA GLY A 135 5.06 -10.87 17.51
C GLY A 135 5.87 -10.23 16.39
N PHE A 136 5.31 -9.25 15.68
CA PHE A 136 6.00 -8.55 14.59
C PHE A 136 7.34 -7.93 15.03
N LYS A 137 7.40 -7.39 16.27
CA LYS A 137 8.59 -6.73 16.81
C LYS A 137 9.76 -7.68 17.00
N ASP A 138 9.48 -8.97 17.16
CA ASP A 138 10.48 -10.02 17.38
C ASP A 138 10.92 -10.70 16.08
N LEU A 139 10.27 -10.39 14.96
CA LEU A 139 10.59 -10.97 13.66
C LEU A 139 11.87 -10.33 13.10
N LYS A 140 12.86 -11.17 12.88
CA LYS A 140 14.04 -10.80 12.10
C LYS A 140 13.76 -11.10 10.64
N ASP A 141 14.00 -10.12 9.77
CA ASP A 141 13.93 -10.32 8.34
C ASP A 141 15.17 -11.10 7.85
N PRO A 142 15.02 -12.36 7.44
CA PRO A 142 16.15 -13.16 6.99
C PRO A 142 16.72 -12.69 5.64
N ASN A 143 15.93 -11.92 4.90
CA ASN A 143 16.26 -11.39 3.58
C ASN A 143 16.15 -9.85 3.57
N ALA A 144 16.69 -9.20 4.60
CA ALA A 144 16.83 -7.74 4.61
C ALA A 144 17.60 -7.25 3.38
N TYR A 145 17.34 -6.01 2.98
CA TYR A 145 18.01 -5.42 1.81
C TYR A 145 19.54 -5.49 1.94
N ASN A 146 20.15 -6.25 1.06
CA ASN A 146 21.59 -6.45 0.97
C ASN A 146 21.98 -6.89 -0.44
N PRO A 147 22.31 -5.97 -1.35
CA PRO A 147 22.68 -6.30 -2.72
C PRO A 147 23.92 -7.20 -2.83
N GLU A 148 24.90 -7.05 -1.93
CA GLU A 148 26.11 -7.89 -1.97
C GLU A 148 25.78 -9.35 -1.60
N ARG A 149 24.93 -9.56 -0.60
CA ARG A 149 24.44 -10.92 -0.30
C ARG A 149 23.63 -11.50 -1.47
N SER A 150 22.83 -10.68 -2.15
CA SER A 150 22.10 -11.10 -3.35
C SER A 150 23.03 -11.63 -4.43
N LYS A 151 24.09 -10.87 -4.76
CA LYS A 151 25.13 -11.29 -5.72
C LYS A 151 25.83 -12.60 -5.28
N GLN A 152 26.14 -12.68 -3.99
CA GLN A 152 26.78 -13.88 -3.43
C GLN A 152 25.89 -15.11 -3.58
N LEU A 153 24.59 -15.00 -3.24
CA LEU A 153 23.64 -16.12 -3.37
C LEU A 153 23.51 -16.61 -4.82
N LEU A 154 23.45 -15.68 -5.78
CA LEU A 154 23.42 -16.03 -7.20
C LEU A 154 24.71 -16.70 -7.66
N ALA A 155 25.86 -16.19 -7.24
CA ALA A 155 27.17 -16.79 -7.58
C ALA A 155 27.32 -18.20 -6.96
N GLU A 156 26.91 -18.39 -5.70
CA GLU A 156 26.89 -19.69 -5.02
C GLU A 156 25.95 -20.71 -5.70
N ASP A 157 24.92 -20.21 -6.40
CA ASP A 157 24.00 -21.04 -7.18
C ASP A 157 24.46 -21.27 -8.63
N GLY A 158 25.61 -20.70 -9.01
CA GLY A 158 26.23 -20.89 -10.33
C GLY A 158 25.83 -19.89 -11.40
N TRP A 159 25.11 -18.84 -11.05
CA TRP A 159 24.79 -17.72 -11.96
C TRP A 159 26.02 -16.87 -12.20
N LYS A 160 26.38 -16.65 -13.47
CA LYS A 160 27.54 -15.86 -13.89
C LYS A 160 27.22 -15.16 -15.20
N ASP A 161 27.73 -13.97 -15.37
CA ASP A 161 27.78 -13.30 -16.66
C ASP A 161 28.91 -13.96 -17.48
N THR A 162 28.54 -14.77 -18.47
CA THR A 162 29.49 -15.59 -19.22
C THR A 162 29.92 -14.95 -20.53
N ASP A 163 29.18 -13.98 -21.05
CA ASP A 163 29.46 -13.28 -22.31
C ASP A 163 29.71 -11.78 -22.14
N GLY A 164 29.56 -11.24 -20.94
CA GLY A 164 29.86 -9.85 -20.59
C GLY A 164 28.76 -8.85 -20.97
N ASP A 165 27.53 -9.33 -21.17
CA ASP A 165 26.40 -8.48 -21.53
C ASP A 165 25.68 -7.84 -20.30
N GLY A 166 26.11 -8.22 -19.08
CA GLY A 166 25.55 -7.74 -17.81
C GLY A 166 24.36 -8.56 -17.31
N ILE A 167 23.98 -9.63 -18.00
CA ILE A 167 22.96 -10.58 -17.60
C ILE A 167 23.63 -11.84 -17.05
N LEU A 168 23.08 -12.41 -15.99
CA LEU A 168 23.64 -13.63 -15.44
C LEU A 168 23.08 -14.86 -16.12
N ASP A 169 23.96 -15.75 -16.55
CA ASP A 169 23.64 -17.04 -17.17
C ASP A 169 23.80 -18.19 -16.20
N LYS A 170 23.00 -19.23 -16.40
CA LYS A 170 23.18 -20.54 -15.78
C LYS A 170 22.75 -21.62 -16.75
N ASP A 171 23.63 -22.61 -16.96
CA ASP A 171 23.38 -23.77 -17.83
C ASP A 171 22.99 -23.39 -19.29
N GLY A 172 23.58 -22.30 -19.80
CA GLY A 172 23.37 -21.81 -21.18
C GLY A 172 22.00 -21.10 -21.39
N LYS A 173 21.42 -20.59 -20.34
CA LYS A 173 20.15 -19.82 -20.37
C LYS A 173 20.29 -18.55 -19.58
#